data_70e075bd22ea2bc727e28e43bec4f447
#
_entry.id   70e075bd22ea2bc727e28e43bec4f447
#
_cell.length_a   1.000
_cell.length_b   1.000
_cell.length_c   1.000
_cell.angle_alpha   90.00
_cell.angle_beta   90.00
_cell.angle_gamma   90.00
#
_symmetry.space_group_name_H-M   'P 1'
#
loop_
_entity.id
_entity.type
_entity.pdbx_description
1 polymer ?
#
loop_
_entity_poly.entity_id
_entity_poly.type
_entity_poly.pdbx_seq_one_letter_code
_entity_poly.pdbx_strand_id
1 'polypeptide(L)'
;MNLAILIGVSHYDNCNDLDACDNDVAIMGNILKRLDRYDDICIISNSPTGYEAKQKITAFVNKYKDNNINELVFYYSGHGARFDDDFFYIFSDFSEQKREVSGFRNSELDGLIRNLKPNLTIKIIDACFAGGNYVKSEADITPILEKSAKENELNKLYFLHSSNSEETSLATSEYSIFSNSFFKSLTQNEGDIRYRDIMAYVADDMKAQGYPKPTFIVQAENTEIFGEISSELIDYINQIIGATTVEDDGIAEPNKDDRKSNSFIELVKLAHESNYCSEEEAHNNIGKIREIYSEENWPNDILDIFDIEIIELSSSIPNSLAISKWLDSNKNELYFVESEYRTEVYSEKTYIKIPKKPDLYSHQWDVGTLASRFVHNQPKHDYELQDVEKTRQVFQGIEFTATTPFKCLQVKFKPKYKSVENYVMTIVPVFSRKELAIFTATEVLAFVAWDQADKPKCTEWKVHKVQLKNESLIMDVCKKKIAEVSLFITSDVMSKLK
;
A
#
# COMPACT_ATOMS: atom_id res chain seq x y z
N MET A 1 35.33 -0.24 -9.41
CA MET A 1 34.28 -1.23 -9.75
C MET A 1 32.95 -0.69 -9.33
N ASN A 2 31.89 -0.99 -10.10
CA ASN A 2 30.51 -0.73 -9.71
C ASN A 2 29.82 -2.06 -9.47
N LEU A 3 29.11 -2.21 -8.37
CA LEU A 3 28.47 -3.43 -7.95
C LEU A 3 26.97 -3.20 -7.72
N ALA A 4 26.16 -4.25 -7.85
CA ALA A 4 24.76 -4.20 -7.49
C ALA A 4 24.32 -5.45 -6.71
N ILE A 5 23.42 -5.27 -5.75
CA ILE A 5 22.73 -6.33 -5.01
C ILE A 5 21.23 -6.08 -5.17
N LEU A 6 20.52 -7.01 -5.80
CA LEU A 6 19.11 -6.90 -6.10
C LEU A 6 18.36 -8.04 -5.40
N ILE A 7 17.32 -7.71 -4.63
CA ILE A 7 16.54 -8.68 -3.85
C ILE A 7 15.06 -8.51 -4.15
N GLY A 8 14.38 -9.60 -4.53
CA GLY A 8 12.93 -9.68 -4.70
C GLY A 8 12.34 -10.80 -3.85
N VAL A 9 11.24 -10.53 -3.18
CA VAL A 9 10.51 -11.51 -2.37
C VAL A 9 9.04 -11.39 -2.68
N SER A 10 8.50 -12.36 -3.44
CA SER A 10 7.11 -12.39 -3.89
C SER A 10 6.22 -13.26 -2.99
N HIS A 11 6.72 -14.39 -2.49
CA HIS A 11 5.92 -15.33 -1.70
C HIS A 11 6.42 -15.42 -0.26
N TYR A 12 5.49 -15.53 0.67
CA TYR A 12 5.75 -15.51 2.11
C TYR A 12 4.95 -16.60 2.82
N ASP A 13 5.57 -17.32 3.75
CA ASP A 13 4.90 -18.34 4.56
C ASP A 13 3.86 -17.77 5.54
N ASN A 14 4.11 -16.56 6.04
CA ASN A 14 3.34 -15.94 7.13
C ASN A 14 2.83 -14.53 6.83
N CYS A 15 3.03 -14.02 5.63
CA CYS A 15 2.56 -12.71 5.18
C CYS A 15 1.81 -12.85 3.84
N ASN A 16 1.16 -11.78 3.40
CA ASN A 16 0.52 -11.77 2.08
C ASN A 16 1.59 -11.79 0.97
N ASP A 17 1.31 -12.48 -0.12
CA ASP A 17 2.18 -12.48 -1.29
C ASP A 17 2.19 -11.13 -2.01
N LEU A 18 3.31 -10.83 -2.69
CA LEU A 18 3.55 -9.63 -3.49
C LEU A 18 4.03 -10.05 -4.89
N ASP A 19 3.12 -10.41 -5.77
CA ASP A 19 3.40 -11.03 -7.07
C ASP A 19 4.40 -10.24 -7.95
N ALA A 20 4.47 -8.91 -7.80
CA ALA A 20 5.30 -8.03 -8.59
C ALA A 20 6.81 -8.06 -8.26
N CYS A 21 7.20 -8.42 -7.04
CA CYS A 21 8.55 -8.15 -6.54
C CYS A 21 9.67 -8.88 -7.28
N ASP A 22 9.45 -10.14 -7.67
CA ASP A 22 10.44 -10.88 -8.46
C ASP A 22 10.58 -10.31 -9.87
N ASN A 23 9.48 -9.80 -10.46
CA ASN A 23 9.50 -9.16 -11.76
C ASN A 23 10.21 -7.80 -11.71
N ASP A 24 9.98 -6.99 -10.68
CA ASP A 24 10.69 -5.73 -10.45
C ASP A 24 12.20 -5.93 -10.42
N VAL A 25 12.66 -6.94 -9.70
CA VAL A 25 14.09 -7.31 -9.65
C VAL A 25 14.62 -7.78 -10.98
N ALA A 26 13.85 -8.57 -11.73
CA ALA A 26 14.25 -9.01 -13.06
C ALA A 26 14.42 -7.84 -14.01
N ILE A 27 13.52 -6.87 -14.01
CA ILE A 27 13.58 -5.66 -14.83
C ILE A 27 14.77 -4.79 -14.42
N MET A 28 14.92 -4.48 -13.12
CA MET A 28 16.05 -3.72 -12.62
C MET A 28 17.38 -4.37 -13.00
N GLY A 29 17.50 -5.69 -12.85
CA GLY A 29 18.69 -6.44 -13.23
C GLY A 29 19.00 -6.35 -14.73
N ASN A 30 17.99 -6.39 -15.59
CA ASN A 30 18.15 -6.22 -17.02
C ASN A 30 18.53 -4.79 -17.41
N ILE A 31 17.98 -3.77 -16.73
CA ILE A 31 18.36 -2.36 -16.92
C ILE A 31 19.84 -2.18 -16.56
N LEU A 32 20.26 -2.64 -15.38
CA LEU A 32 21.66 -2.47 -14.93
C LEU A 32 22.66 -3.22 -15.85
N LYS A 33 22.29 -4.40 -16.38
CA LYS A 33 23.11 -5.12 -17.37
C LYS A 33 23.22 -4.36 -18.68
N ARG A 34 22.15 -3.71 -19.16
CA ARG A 34 22.15 -2.95 -20.41
C ARG A 34 22.88 -1.61 -20.30
N LEU A 35 22.98 -1.05 -19.11
CA LEU A 35 23.81 0.13 -18.83
C LEU A 35 25.31 -0.16 -18.99
N ASP A 36 25.72 -1.43 -18.99
CA ASP A 36 27.11 -1.90 -19.18
C ASP A 36 28.16 -1.17 -18.31
N ARG A 37 27.73 -0.75 -17.10
CA ARG A 37 28.61 -0.05 -16.15
C ARG A 37 28.83 -0.79 -14.83
N TYR A 38 28.09 -1.90 -14.60
CA TYR A 38 28.22 -2.71 -13.39
C TYR A 38 29.06 -3.95 -13.65
N ASP A 39 30.16 -4.10 -12.90
CA ASP A 39 31.11 -5.21 -13.04
C ASP A 39 30.55 -6.55 -12.55
N ASP A 40 29.67 -6.53 -11.52
CA ASP A 40 28.95 -7.70 -11.06
C ASP A 40 27.61 -7.32 -10.40
N ILE A 41 26.60 -8.18 -10.60
CA ILE A 41 25.23 -7.99 -10.11
C ILE A 41 24.80 -9.26 -9.37
N CYS A 42 24.63 -9.17 -8.06
CA CYS A 42 24.09 -10.24 -7.23
C CYS A 42 22.56 -10.17 -7.24
N ILE A 43 21.89 -11.10 -7.90
CA ILE A 43 20.44 -11.21 -7.93
C ILE A 43 19.98 -12.29 -6.95
N ILE A 44 19.07 -11.94 -6.05
CA ILE A 44 18.46 -12.81 -5.04
C ILE A 44 16.94 -12.72 -5.21
N SER A 45 16.34 -13.72 -5.85
CA SER A 45 14.93 -13.78 -6.20
C SER A 45 14.38 -15.18 -5.96
N ASN A 46 13.13 -15.44 -6.32
CA ASN A 46 12.39 -16.67 -6.07
C ASN A 46 12.16 -16.91 -4.56
N SER A 47 11.72 -15.86 -3.89
CA SER A 47 11.30 -15.88 -2.49
C SER A 47 12.33 -16.51 -1.53
N PRO A 48 13.53 -15.93 -1.43
CA PRO A 48 14.60 -16.45 -0.60
C PRO A 48 14.21 -16.40 0.89
N THR A 49 14.73 -17.34 1.67
CA THR A 49 14.70 -17.26 3.13
C THR A 49 15.68 -16.21 3.65
N GLY A 50 15.45 -15.70 4.86
CA GLY A 50 16.36 -14.75 5.49
C GLY A 50 17.79 -15.25 5.60
N TYR A 51 17.97 -16.54 5.90
CA TYR A 51 19.27 -17.18 5.96
C TYR A 51 19.99 -17.23 4.60
N GLU A 52 19.29 -17.65 3.54
CA GLU A 52 19.84 -17.70 2.18
C GLU A 52 20.25 -16.32 1.66
N ALA A 53 19.41 -15.32 1.89
CA ALA A 53 19.72 -13.94 1.51
C ALA A 53 20.98 -13.42 2.22
N LYS A 54 21.07 -13.60 3.56
CA LYS A 54 22.24 -13.21 4.35
C LYS A 54 23.50 -13.90 3.88
N GLN A 55 23.44 -15.19 3.59
CA GLN A 55 24.58 -15.96 3.07
C GLN A 55 25.07 -15.43 1.71
N LYS A 56 24.15 -15.22 0.75
CA LYS A 56 24.49 -14.72 -0.59
C LYS A 56 25.10 -13.31 -0.54
N ILE A 57 24.51 -12.40 0.25
CA ILE A 57 25.04 -11.04 0.43
C ILE A 57 26.43 -11.09 1.08
N THR A 58 26.59 -11.87 2.15
CA THR A 58 27.88 -12.01 2.83
C THR A 58 28.96 -12.58 1.91
N ALA A 59 28.62 -13.58 1.11
CA ALA A 59 29.53 -14.16 0.14
C ALA A 59 29.94 -13.15 -0.95
N PHE A 60 28.98 -12.36 -1.45
CA PHE A 60 29.24 -11.30 -2.43
C PHE A 60 30.12 -10.19 -1.84
N VAL A 61 29.84 -9.72 -0.63
CA VAL A 61 30.69 -8.74 0.07
C VAL A 61 32.09 -9.27 0.28
N ASN A 62 32.26 -10.52 0.75
CA ASN A 62 33.57 -11.13 0.95
C ASN A 62 34.37 -11.29 -0.36
N LYS A 63 33.71 -11.52 -1.49
CA LYS A 63 34.35 -11.60 -2.79
C LYS A 63 35.01 -10.29 -3.20
N TYR A 64 34.42 -9.14 -2.81
CA TYR A 64 34.85 -7.83 -3.29
C TYR A 64 35.42 -6.91 -2.21
N LYS A 65 35.51 -7.32 -0.93
CA LYS A 65 35.94 -6.46 0.20
C LYS A 65 37.35 -5.84 0.03
N ASP A 66 38.21 -6.45 -0.76
CA ASP A 66 39.59 -5.97 -1.00
C ASP A 66 39.72 -5.18 -2.32
N ASN A 67 38.62 -4.96 -3.03
CA ASN A 67 38.58 -4.19 -4.26
C ASN A 67 38.25 -2.71 -4.00
N ASN A 68 38.62 -1.84 -4.94
CA ASN A 68 38.18 -0.43 -4.92
C ASN A 68 36.77 -0.32 -5.53
N ILE A 69 35.78 -0.13 -4.69
CA ILE A 69 34.37 -0.02 -5.10
C ILE A 69 34.02 1.45 -5.27
N ASN A 70 33.69 1.84 -6.50
CA ASN A 70 33.26 3.20 -6.80
C ASN A 70 31.79 3.41 -6.45
N GLU A 71 30.91 2.46 -6.83
CA GLU A 71 29.48 2.55 -6.58
C GLU A 71 28.92 1.18 -6.18
N LEU A 72 28.02 1.19 -5.20
CA LEU A 72 27.18 0.04 -4.84
C LEU A 72 25.71 0.43 -4.89
N VAL A 73 24.94 -0.27 -5.74
CA VAL A 73 23.49 -0.20 -5.75
C VAL A 73 22.91 -1.37 -4.96
N PHE A 74 22.07 -1.07 -4.00
CA PHE A 74 21.24 -2.03 -3.29
C PHE A 74 19.77 -1.75 -3.64
N TYR A 75 19.10 -2.73 -4.25
CA TYR A 75 17.69 -2.66 -4.61
C TYR A 75 16.94 -3.78 -3.90
N TYR A 76 15.83 -3.44 -3.27
CA TYR A 76 14.95 -4.37 -2.59
C TYR A 76 13.50 -4.12 -3.00
N SER A 77 12.78 -5.17 -3.41
CA SER A 77 11.33 -5.17 -3.60
C SER A 77 10.70 -6.29 -2.77
N GLY A 78 9.84 -5.93 -1.82
CA GLY A 78 9.26 -6.88 -0.86
C GLY A 78 8.61 -6.21 0.35
N HIS A 79 8.22 -7.01 1.33
CA HIS A 79 7.75 -6.47 2.61
C HIS A 79 8.88 -5.88 3.45
N GLY A 80 8.55 -4.79 4.15
CA GLY A 80 9.37 -4.20 5.20
C GLY A 80 8.65 -4.16 6.54
N ALA A 81 9.39 -4.12 7.63
CA ALA A 81 8.83 -3.90 8.96
C ALA A 81 9.76 -3.09 9.83
N ARG A 82 9.20 -2.38 10.81
CA ARG A 82 9.97 -1.68 11.83
C ARG A 82 9.84 -2.42 13.15
N PHE A 83 10.97 -2.77 13.73
CA PHE A 83 11.03 -3.33 15.08
C PHE A 83 12.08 -2.57 15.89
N ASP A 84 11.72 -2.20 17.11
CA ASP A 84 12.56 -1.41 17.97
C ASP A 84 13.03 -0.12 17.28
N ASP A 85 14.33 0.05 17.13
CA ASP A 85 14.95 1.21 16.49
C ASP A 85 15.56 0.89 15.11
N ASP A 86 15.08 -0.17 14.42
CA ASP A 86 15.62 -0.57 13.13
C ASP A 86 14.53 -0.95 12.10
N PHE A 87 14.90 -0.86 10.82
CA PHE A 87 14.11 -1.35 9.72
C PHE A 87 14.56 -2.76 9.33
N PHE A 88 13.58 -3.66 9.08
CA PHE A 88 13.82 -5.03 8.67
C PHE A 88 13.33 -5.28 7.26
N TYR A 89 14.17 -5.83 6.42
CA TYR A 89 13.81 -6.47 5.17
C TYR A 89 13.23 -7.85 5.48
N ILE A 90 12.02 -8.13 4.97
CA ILE A 90 11.25 -9.34 5.30
C ILE A 90 11.44 -10.37 4.19
N PHE A 91 11.73 -11.62 4.57
CA PHE A 91 11.96 -12.73 3.65
C PHE A 91 10.84 -13.78 3.73
N SER A 92 10.87 -14.79 2.85
CA SER A 92 9.79 -15.77 2.71
C SER A 92 9.43 -16.49 4.00
N ASP A 93 10.43 -16.87 4.80
CA ASP A 93 10.31 -17.61 6.08
C ASP A 93 10.15 -16.68 7.30
N PHE A 94 9.85 -15.41 7.11
CA PHE A 94 9.81 -14.45 8.21
C PHE A 94 8.86 -14.86 9.31
N SER A 95 9.38 -14.81 10.54
CA SER A 95 8.63 -15.01 11.78
C SER A 95 9.11 -14.00 12.82
N GLU A 96 8.18 -13.28 13.45
CA GLU A 96 8.53 -12.28 14.45
C GLU A 96 9.33 -12.84 15.61
N GLN A 97 8.99 -14.06 16.04
CA GLN A 97 9.70 -14.76 17.12
C GLN A 97 11.16 -15.11 16.75
N LYS A 98 11.47 -15.18 15.45
CA LYS A 98 12.79 -15.48 14.91
C LYS A 98 13.30 -14.36 13.99
N ARG A 99 12.84 -13.12 14.20
CA ARG A 99 13.09 -11.97 13.31
C ARG A 99 14.57 -11.74 13.01
N GLU A 100 15.47 -12.05 13.94
CA GLU A 100 16.92 -11.91 13.74
C GLU A 100 17.51 -12.90 12.72
N VAL A 101 16.86 -14.01 12.51
CA VAL A 101 17.30 -15.07 11.59
C VAL A 101 16.53 -14.99 10.27
N SER A 102 15.22 -14.79 10.34
CA SER A 102 14.30 -14.79 9.18
C SER A 102 14.07 -13.41 8.57
N GLY A 103 14.50 -12.32 9.22
CA GLY A 103 14.55 -10.98 8.68
C GLY A 103 15.99 -10.48 8.54
N PHE A 104 16.18 -9.31 7.95
CA PHE A 104 17.49 -8.69 7.80
C PHE A 104 17.41 -7.23 8.24
N ARG A 105 18.17 -6.87 9.28
CA ARG A 105 18.20 -5.50 9.79
C ARG A 105 18.91 -4.57 8.82
N ASN A 106 18.41 -3.34 8.66
CA ASN A 106 19.10 -2.34 7.86
C ASN A 106 20.49 -2.02 8.44
N SER A 107 20.65 -1.96 9.76
CA SER A 107 21.95 -1.76 10.40
C SER A 107 22.95 -2.91 10.13
N GLU A 108 22.48 -4.16 10.05
CA GLU A 108 23.29 -5.32 9.67
C GLU A 108 23.74 -5.23 8.20
N LEU A 109 22.84 -4.83 7.30
CA LEU A 109 23.15 -4.58 5.90
C LEU A 109 24.20 -3.45 5.75
N ASP A 110 24.01 -2.34 6.47
CA ASP A 110 24.96 -1.21 6.44
C ASP A 110 26.34 -1.61 6.95
N GLY A 111 26.39 -2.46 7.98
CA GLY A 111 27.63 -3.05 8.47
C GLY A 111 28.34 -3.93 7.43
N LEU A 112 27.62 -4.67 6.61
CA LEU A 112 28.18 -5.44 5.50
C LEU A 112 28.65 -4.51 4.36
N ILE A 113 27.86 -3.50 4.00
CA ILE A 113 28.22 -2.52 2.96
C ILE A 113 29.50 -1.75 3.37
N ARG A 114 29.64 -1.39 4.65
CA ARG A 114 30.84 -0.76 5.17
C ARG A 114 32.12 -1.56 4.87
N ASN A 115 32.04 -2.91 4.86
CA ASN A 115 33.21 -3.75 4.56
C ASN A 115 33.67 -3.63 3.10
N LEU A 116 32.78 -3.23 2.18
CA LEU A 116 33.11 -2.94 0.78
C LEU A 116 33.73 -1.54 0.60
N LYS A 117 33.51 -0.62 1.54
CA LYS A 117 33.96 0.78 1.50
C LYS A 117 33.64 1.48 0.17
N PRO A 118 32.42 1.43 -0.34
CA PRO A 118 32.09 2.07 -1.60
C PRO A 118 32.22 3.59 -1.49
N ASN A 119 32.67 4.24 -2.57
CA ASN A 119 32.69 5.69 -2.63
C ASN A 119 31.29 6.29 -2.64
N LEU A 120 30.33 5.56 -3.24
CA LEU A 120 28.94 5.93 -3.33
C LEU A 120 28.04 4.71 -3.06
N THR A 121 27.08 4.87 -2.17
CA THR A 121 26.06 3.85 -1.88
C THR A 121 24.71 4.37 -2.33
N ILE A 122 23.95 3.55 -3.07
CA ILE A 122 22.58 3.83 -3.45
C ILE A 122 21.69 2.72 -2.90
N LYS A 123 20.68 3.07 -2.12
CA LYS A 123 19.67 2.16 -1.65
C LYS A 123 18.32 2.54 -2.25
N ILE A 124 17.73 1.64 -2.99
CA ILE A 124 16.40 1.78 -3.60
C ILE A 124 15.51 0.71 -2.97
N ILE A 125 14.57 1.14 -2.15
CA ILE A 125 13.75 0.24 -1.32
C ILE A 125 12.30 0.40 -1.72
N ASP A 126 11.79 -0.58 -2.44
CA ASP A 126 10.37 -0.71 -2.71
C ASP A 126 9.74 -1.67 -1.72
N ALA A 127 9.45 -1.15 -0.56
CA ALA A 127 8.85 -1.90 0.52
C ALA A 127 7.80 -1.05 1.22
N CYS A 128 6.63 -1.65 1.43
CA CYS A 128 5.65 -1.12 2.36
C CYS A 128 5.86 -1.73 3.72
N PHE A 129 5.42 -1.03 4.76
CA PHE A 129 5.31 -1.67 6.07
C PHE A 129 4.22 -2.75 5.97
N ALA A 130 4.58 -4.00 6.20
CA ALA A 130 3.63 -5.10 6.29
C ALA A 130 2.65 -4.78 7.43
N GLY A 131 1.48 -4.26 7.07
CA GLY A 131 0.39 -3.91 7.98
C GLY A 131 -0.28 -5.15 8.58
N GLY A 132 0.43 -5.86 9.44
CA GLY A 132 -0.18 -6.71 10.45
C GLY A 132 -0.26 -5.91 11.74
N ASN A 133 -1.01 -6.36 12.75
CA ASN A 133 -1.22 -5.72 14.06
C ASN A 133 0.04 -5.27 14.84
N TYR A 134 1.19 -5.16 14.19
CA TYR A 134 2.50 -5.19 14.83
C TYR A 134 3.16 -3.84 15.06
N VAL A 135 2.84 -2.77 14.33
CA VAL A 135 3.38 -1.45 14.67
C VAL A 135 2.41 -0.34 14.31
N LYS A 136 1.65 0.14 15.26
CA LYS A 136 1.02 1.45 15.22
C LYS A 136 2.07 2.52 15.54
N SER A 137 2.89 2.92 14.58
CA SER A 137 3.60 4.18 14.70
C SER A 137 3.75 4.80 13.32
N GLU A 138 3.06 5.90 13.10
CA GLU A 138 3.28 6.86 12.01
C GLU A 138 4.69 7.49 12.05
N ALA A 139 5.63 6.86 12.73
CA ALA A 139 6.94 7.43 12.95
C ALA A 139 7.78 7.28 11.69
N ASP A 140 8.19 8.43 11.17
CA ASP A 140 9.17 8.57 10.11
C ASP A 140 10.40 7.67 10.36
N ILE A 141 10.76 6.82 9.38
CA ILE A 141 11.95 5.96 9.45
C ILE A 141 13.25 6.70 9.12
N THR A 142 13.13 7.90 8.54
CA THR A 142 14.29 8.72 8.13
C THR A 142 15.36 8.84 9.23
N PRO A 143 15.02 9.16 10.50
CA PRO A 143 16.03 9.28 11.54
C PRO A 143 16.77 7.97 11.84
N ILE A 144 16.09 6.82 11.70
CA ILE A 144 16.69 5.50 11.93
C ILE A 144 17.73 5.21 10.85
N LEU A 145 17.36 5.46 9.59
CA LEU A 145 18.22 5.22 8.44
C LEU A 145 19.43 6.16 8.41
N GLU A 146 19.22 7.44 8.73
CA GLU A 146 20.32 8.42 8.87
C GLU A 146 21.29 8.05 9.99
N LYS A 147 20.75 7.58 11.13
CA LYS A 147 21.57 7.12 12.25
C LYS A 147 22.41 5.90 11.83
N SER A 148 21.80 4.90 11.19
CA SER A 148 22.49 3.70 10.72
C SER A 148 23.57 4.02 9.71
N ALA A 149 23.30 4.88 8.72
CA ALA A 149 24.29 5.32 7.72
C ALA A 149 25.48 6.03 8.36
N LYS A 150 25.23 6.89 9.36
CA LYS A 150 26.27 7.62 10.09
C LYS A 150 27.13 6.70 10.96
N GLU A 151 26.52 5.78 11.70
CA GLU A 151 27.20 4.80 12.55
C GLU A 151 28.05 3.82 11.72
N ASN A 152 27.65 3.54 10.48
CA ASN A 152 28.37 2.68 9.55
C ASN A 152 29.30 3.45 8.59
N GLU A 153 29.50 4.75 8.78
CA GLU A 153 30.45 5.57 8.02
C GLU A 153 30.21 5.53 6.50
N LEU A 154 28.93 5.49 6.06
CA LEU A 154 28.58 5.58 4.65
C LEU A 154 28.73 7.03 4.17
N ASN A 155 29.85 7.34 3.51
CA ASN A 155 30.28 8.72 3.21
C ASN A 155 29.37 9.44 2.21
N LYS A 156 28.96 8.77 1.12
CA LYS A 156 28.01 9.28 0.14
C LYS A 156 26.86 8.28 -0.01
N LEU A 157 25.64 8.75 0.21
CA LEU A 157 24.46 7.90 0.22
C LEU A 157 23.28 8.57 -0.50
N TYR A 158 22.65 7.83 -1.38
CA TYR A 158 21.27 8.04 -1.81
C TYR A 158 20.39 6.93 -1.23
N PHE A 159 19.31 7.31 -0.59
CA PHE A 159 18.32 6.38 -0.11
C PHE A 159 16.95 6.80 -0.66
N LEU A 160 16.34 5.92 -1.43
CA LEU A 160 15.04 6.08 -2.07
C LEU A 160 14.10 5.02 -1.50
N HIS A 161 13.03 5.42 -0.85
CA HIS A 161 12.06 4.52 -0.23
C HIS A 161 10.64 4.84 -0.71
N SER A 162 9.87 3.80 -1.05
CA SER A 162 8.57 3.93 -1.71
C SER A 162 7.52 4.67 -0.89
N SER A 163 7.42 4.46 0.41
CA SER A 163 6.54 5.24 1.28
C SER A 163 6.74 4.97 2.77
N ASN A 164 6.24 5.89 3.62
CA ASN A 164 6.17 5.73 5.08
C ASN A 164 4.79 5.30 5.58
N SER A 165 3.80 5.06 4.71
CA SER A 165 2.41 4.82 5.13
C SER A 165 2.07 3.35 5.23
N GLU A 166 1.13 3.03 6.14
CA GLU A 166 0.48 1.72 6.31
C GLU A 166 -0.39 1.31 5.09
N GLU A 167 -0.36 2.08 4.01
CA GLU A 167 -1.06 1.79 2.78
C GLU A 167 -0.31 0.67 2.05
N THR A 168 -0.99 -0.46 1.91
CA THR A 168 -0.59 -1.58 1.06
C THR A 168 -0.06 -1.06 -0.26
N SER A 169 1.17 -1.43 -0.64
CA SER A 169 1.65 -1.16 -1.98
C SER A 169 0.66 -1.76 -2.96
N LEU A 170 0.00 -0.87 -3.67
CA LEU A 170 -0.83 -1.25 -4.80
C LEU A 170 0.14 -1.68 -5.90
N ALA A 171 0.44 -2.97 -5.95
CA ALA A 171 1.08 -3.57 -7.10
C ALA A 171 -0.02 -3.86 -8.12
N THR A 172 0.22 -3.55 -9.37
CA THR A 172 -0.37 -4.32 -10.46
C THR A 172 0.18 -5.74 -10.32
N SER A 173 -0.48 -6.76 -10.89
CA SER A 173 0.07 -8.14 -10.87
C SER A 173 1.46 -8.24 -11.52
N GLU A 174 1.94 -7.20 -12.17
CA GLU A 174 3.17 -7.22 -12.97
C GLU A 174 4.29 -6.34 -12.43
N TYR A 175 3.98 -5.18 -11.82
CA TYR A 175 5.00 -4.25 -11.28
C TYR A 175 4.50 -3.57 -10.02
N SER A 176 5.41 -3.28 -9.11
CA SER A 176 5.12 -2.34 -8.03
C SER A 176 5.12 -0.90 -8.56
N ILE A 177 4.32 -0.05 -7.93
CA ILE A 177 4.08 1.33 -8.41
C ILE A 177 5.36 2.16 -8.35
N PHE A 178 6.09 2.07 -7.26
CA PHE A 178 7.32 2.83 -7.09
C PHE A 178 8.39 2.39 -8.09
N SER A 179 8.59 1.08 -8.26
CA SER A 179 9.55 0.54 -9.23
C SER A 179 9.14 0.88 -10.66
N ASN A 180 7.85 0.82 -11.00
CA ASN A 180 7.35 1.26 -12.31
C ASN A 180 7.63 2.75 -12.56
N SER A 181 7.39 3.61 -11.56
CA SER A 181 7.71 5.05 -11.65
C SER A 181 9.22 5.28 -11.81
N PHE A 182 10.05 4.49 -11.10
CA PHE A 182 11.50 4.51 -11.27
C PHE A 182 11.89 4.13 -12.72
N PHE A 183 11.35 3.04 -13.27
CA PHE A 183 11.65 2.62 -14.64
C PHE A 183 11.19 3.66 -15.67
N LYS A 184 10.01 4.25 -15.51
CA LYS A 184 9.52 5.34 -16.37
C LYS A 184 10.42 6.56 -16.35
N SER A 185 11.05 6.88 -15.21
CA SER A 185 11.97 8.01 -15.13
C SER A 185 13.15 7.88 -16.10
N LEU A 186 13.56 6.64 -16.40
CA LEU A 186 14.66 6.35 -17.32
C LEU A 186 14.26 6.47 -18.81
N THR A 187 12.97 6.59 -19.12
CA THR A 187 12.49 6.73 -20.50
C THR A 187 12.26 8.18 -20.94
N GLN A 188 12.52 9.15 -20.03
CA GLN A 188 12.17 10.54 -20.30
C GLN A 188 13.13 11.24 -21.28
N ASN A 189 14.40 10.91 -21.25
CA ASN A 189 15.40 11.50 -22.13
C ASN A 189 16.56 10.53 -22.34
N GLU A 190 17.18 10.61 -23.53
CA GLU A 190 18.48 9.96 -23.81
C GLU A 190 19.63 10.71 -23.15
N GLY A 191 20.73 10.01 -22.89
CA GLY A 191 21.98 10.55 -22.31
C GLY A 191 22.09 10.33 -20.81
N ASP A 192 22.95 11.11 -20.18
CA ASP A 192 23.24 11.00 -18.76
C ASP A 192 22.04 11.36 -17.89
N ILE A 193 21.59 10.42 -17.06
CA ILE A 193 20.57 10.67 -16.04
C ILE A 193 21.18 10.65 -14.64
N ARG A 194 20.83 11.62 -13.80
CA ARG A 194 21.30 11.70 -12.43
C ARG A 194 20.29 11.11 -11.46
N TYR A 195 20.76 10.60 -10.32
CA TYR A 195 19.87 10.10 -9.26
C TYR A 195 18.85 11.15 -8.81
N ARG A 196 19.24 12.43 -8.73
CA ARG A 196 18.30 13.53 -8.38
C ARG A 196 17.17 13.69 -9.40
N ASP A 197 17.45 13.48 -10.68
CA ASP A 197 16.47 13.66 -11.76
C ASP A 197 15.46 12.50 -11.72
N ILE A 198 15.94 11.28 -11.43
CA ILE A 198 15.11 10.11 -11.13
C ILE A 198 14.21 10.37 -9.93
N MET A 199 14.78 10.86 -8.81
CA MET A 199 14.04 11.17 -7.59
C MET A 199 12.95 12.23 -7.82
N ALA A 200 13.27 13.28 -8.59
CA ALA A 200 12.30 14.33 -8.92
C ALA A 200 11.13 13.76 -9.73
N TYR A 201 11.43 12.97 -10.77
CA TYR A 201 10.41 12.32 -11.59
C TYR A 201 9.52 11.39 -10.76
N VAL A 202 10.11 10.49 -9.95
CA VAL A 202 9.37 9.54 -9.11
C VAL A 202 8.45 10.28 -8.13
N ALA A 203 8.93 11.37 -7.51
CA ALA A 203 8.11 12.17 -6.60
C ALA A 203 6.90 12.81 -7.31
N ASP A 204 7.10 13.33 -8.52
CA ASP A 204 6.06 13.99 -9.29
C ASP A 204 5.08 12.98 -9.89
N ASP A 205 5.56 11.85 -10.42
CA ASP A 205 4.74 10.79 -11.00
C ASP A 205 3.86 10.13 -9.93
N MET A 206 4.42 9.74 -8.79
CA MET A 206 3.65 9.17 -7.67
C MET A 206 2.62 10.16 -7.14
N LYS A 207 2.98 11.45 -7.02
CA LYS A 207 2.04 12.49 -6.62
C LYS A 207 0.91 12.67 -7.64
N ALA A 208 1.22 12.67 -8.93
CA ALA A 208 0.24 12.82 -10.00
C ALA A 208 -0.76 11.65 -10.02
N GLN A 209 -0.31 10.46 -9.63
CA GLN A 209 -1.12 9.25 -9.53
C GLN A 209 -1.85 9.11 -8.18
N GLY A 210 -1.65 10.07 -7.25
CA GLY A 210 -2.30 10.05 -5.94
C GLY A 210 -1.69 9.06 -4.93
N TYR A 211 -0.46 8.60 -5.18
CA TYR A 211 0.24 7.70 -4.26
C TYR A 211 0.98 8.45 -3.16
N PRO A 212 1.29 7.77 -2.05
CA PRO A 212 2.09 8.34 -0.97
C PRO A 212 3.42 8.89 -1.50
N LYS A 213 3.86 10.00 -0.90
CA LYS A 213 5.11 10.62 -1.28
C LYS A 213 6.29 9.72 -0.90
N PRO A 214 7.19 9.37 -1.83
CA PRO A 214 8.38 8.62 -1.51
C PRO A 214 9.32 9.42 -0.60
N THR A 215 10.10 8.73 0.21
CA THR A 215 11.11 9.33 1.09
C THR A 215 12.46 9.28 0.42
N PHE A 216 13.15 10.41 0.39
CA PHE A 216 14.51 10.52 -0.14
C PHE A 216 15.46 11.08 0.92
N ILE A 217 16.56 10.36 1.16
CA ILE A 217 17.68 10.82 1.98
C ILE A 217 18.87 10.96 1.06
N VAL A 218 19.46 12.15 1.03
CA VAL A 218 20.62 12.47 0.19
C VAL A 218 21.75 13.00 1.04
N GLN A 219 22.82 12.21 1.13
CA GLN A 219 24.10 12.59 1.76
C GLN A 219 25.19 12.52 0.69
N ALA A 220 24.97 13.20 -0.45
CA ALA A 220 25.83 13.22 -1.62
C ALA A 220 25.76 14.60 -2.31
N GLU A 221 26.47 14.78 -3.44
CA GLU A 221 26.60 16.10 -4.08
C GLU A 221 25.48 16.43 -5.08
N ASN A 222 24.55 15.52 -5.31
CA ASN A 222 23.46 15.64 -6.31
C ASN A 222 23.94 15.74 -7.78
N THR A 223 25.17 15.34 -8.04
CA THR A 223 25.78 15.35 -9.37
C THR A 223 26.03 13.94 -9.91
N GLU A 224 25.85 12.94 -9.08
CA GLU A 224 26.13 11.55 -9.37
C GLU A 224 25.16 11.01 -10.43
N ILE A 225 25.74 10.34 -11.45
CA ILE A 225 25.02 9.81 -12.61
C ILE A 225 24.65 8.35 -12.37
N PHE A 226 23.38 8.01 -12.57
CA PHE A 226 22.89 6.64 -12.54
C PHE A 226 23.39 5.86 -13.76
N GLY A 227 23.37 6.47 -14.95
CA GLY A 227 23.84 5.86 -16.19
C GLY A 227 23.60 6.75 -17.39
N GLU A 228 24.17 6.33 -18.53
CA GLU A 228 23.88 6.88 -19.84
C GLU A 228 22.75 6.06 -20.47
N ILE A 229 21.63 6.67 -20.72
CA ILE A 229 20.43 6.03 -21.26
C ILE A 229 20.46 6.11 -22.79
N SER A 230 20.53 4.94 -23.43
CA SER A 230 20.45 4.84 -24.90
C SER A 230 19.00 4.71 -25.37
N SER A 231 18.76 5.01 -26.65
CA SER A 231 17.46 4.78 -27.29
C SER A 231 17.02 3.31 -27.20
N GLU A 232 17.95 2.35 -27.33
CA GLU A 232 17.65 0.92 -27.22
C GLU A 232 17.22 0.53 -25.80
N LEU A 233 17.75 1.19 -24.76
CA LEU A 233 17.33 0.98 -23.40
C LEU A 233 15.94 1.57 -23.16
N ILE A 234 15.64 2.74 -23.70
CA ILE A 234 14.31 3.35 -23.65
C ILE A 234 13.27 2.44 -24.32
N ASP A 235 13.57 1.95 -25.55
CA ASP A 235 12.68 1.05 -26.28
C ASP A 235 12.44 -0.25 -25.49
N TYR A 236 13.49 -0.82 -24.92
CA TYR A 236 13.39 -2.01 -24.07
C TYR A 236 12.49 -1.78 -22.83
N ILE A 237 12.69 -0.67 -22.13
CA ILE A 237 11.86 -0.34 -20.95
C ILE A 237 10.41 -0.11 -21.38
N ASN A 238 10.16 0.66 -22.43
CA ASN A 238 8.82 0.92 -22.94
C ASN A 238 8.11 -0.36 -23.40
N GLN A 239 8.84 -1.28 -24.02
CA GLN A 239 8.29 -2.58 -24.41
C GLN A 239 7.84 -3.38 -23.19
N ILE A 240 8.59 -3.39 -22.10
CA ILE A 240 8.25 -4.13 -20.89
C ILE A 240 7.12 -3.48 -20.13
N ILE A 241 7.22 -2.17 -19.83
CA ILE A 241 6.19 -1.46 -19.07
C ILE A 241 4.97 -1.10 -19.93
N GLY A 242 5.09 -1.13 -21.27
CA GLY A 242 4.03 -0.87 -22.22
C GLY A 242 3.33 -2.14 -22.75
N ALA A 243 3.92 -3.33 -22.59
CA ALA A 243 3.33 -4.61 -23.02
C ALA A 243 2.05 -4.96 -22.23
N THR A 244 1.79 -4.27 -21.14
CA THR A 244 0.58 -4.42 -20.33
C THR A 244 -0.63 -3.64 -20.88
N THR A 245 -0.51 -3.01 -22.04
CA THR A 245 -1.59 -2.17 -22.59
C THR A 245 -2.14 -2.60 -23.95
N VAL A 246 -1.64 -3.66 -24.61
CA VAL A 246 -2.26 -4.07 -25.90
C VAL A 246 -2.01 -5.57 -26.18
N GLU A 247 -3.03 -6.41 -26.07
CA GLU A 247 -3.24 -7.43 -27.10
C GLU A 247 -3.94 -6.70 -28.25
N ASP A 248 -3.17 -6.28 -29.24
CA ASP A 248 -3.68 -5.60 -30.43
C ASP A 248 -3.75 -6.57 -31.58
N ASP A 249 -4.97 -6.77 -32.08
CA ASP A 249 -5.23 -7.35 -33.40
C ASP A 249 -4.73 -6.36 -34.47
N GLY A 250 -3.82 -6.86 -35.30
CA GLY A 250 -3.00 -6.14 -36.25
C GLY A 250 -3.66 -5.03 -37.06
N ILE A 251 -3.01 -3.88 -37.07
CA ILE A 251 -3.10 -2.87 -38.13
C ILE A 251 -1.70 -2.26 -38.38
N ALA A 252 -1.38 -2.16 -39.68
CA ALA A 252 -0.12 -1.78 -40.28
C ALA A 252 0.50 -0.47 -39.75
N GLU A 253 1.87 -0.45 -39.76
CA GLU A 253 2.69 0.73 -39.49
C GLU A 253 2.27 1.95 -40.36
N PRO A 254 2.18 3.12 -39.81
CA PRO A 254 2.25 4.37 -40.56
C PRO A 254 3.67 4.97 -40.52
N ASN A 255 4.14 5.37 -41.68
CA ASN A 255 5.40 6.00 -42.01
C ASN A 255 5.91 7.06 -41.03
N LYS A 256 7.22 7.01 -40.76
CA LYS A 256 8.02 8.10 -40.20
C LYS A 256 7.99 9.29 -41.15
N ASP A 257 7.15 10.29 -40.82
CA ASP A 257 7.33 11.70 -41.14
C ASP A 257 5.99 12.42 -40.82
N ASP A 258 5.84 12.86 -39.58
CA ASP A 258 4.97 14.00 -39.22
C ASP A 258 4.97 14.17 -37.68
N ARG A 259 6.04 14.77 -37.16
CA ARG A 259 5.98 15.36 -35.81
C ARG A 259 5.15 16.66 -35.88
N LYS A 260 3.85 16.50 -35.98
CA LYS A 260 2.92 17.57 -35.60
C LYS A 260 2.81 17.54 -34.08
N SER A 261 3.22 18.62 -33.42
CA SER A 261 2.87 18.88 -32.03
C SER A 261 1.35 18.80 -31.91
N ASN A 262 0.83 17.73 -31.32
CA ASN A 262 -0.60 17.64 -31.04
C ASN A 262 -1.01 18.86 -30.26
N SER A 263 -2.04 19.55 -30.67
CA SER A 263 -2.51 20.75 -29.98
C SER A 263 -2.97 20.32 -28.58
N PHE A 264 -2.82 21.20 -27.58
CA PHE A 264 -3.30 20.94 -26.19
C PHE A 264 -4.72 20.38 -26.17
N ILE A 265 -5.59 20.84 -27.11
CA ILE A 265 -6.97 20.33 -27.25
C ILE A 265 -7.03 18.88 -27.69
N GLU A 266 -6.13 18.42 -28.58
CA GLU A 266 -6.07 17.02 -29.01
C GLU A 266 -5.60 16.11 -27.88
N LEU A 267 -4.61 16.52 -27.09
CA LEU A 267 -4.17 15.81 -25.90
C LEU A 267 -5.29 15.70 -24.85
N VAL A 268 -6.05 16.75 -24.63
CA VAL A 268 -7.21 16.74 -23.73
C VAL A 268 -8.30 15.80 -24.24
N LYS A 269 -8.58 15.80 -25.56
CA LYS A 269 -9.56 14.90 -26.16
C LYS A 269 -9.14 13.42 -26.04
N LEU A 270 -7.89 13.11 -26.36
CA LEU A 270 -7.33 11.76 -26.23
C LEU A 270 -7.39 11.29 -24.77
N ALA A 271 -6.98 12.12 -23.82
CA ALA A 271 -7.06 11.80 -22.41
C ALA A 271 -8.52 11.61 -21.93
N HIS A 272 -9.44 12.38 -22.46
CA HIS A 272 -10.87 12.23 -22.14
C HIS A 272 -11.43 10.93 -22.72
N GLU A 273 -11.13 10.64 -23.98
CA GLU A 273 -11.63 9.44 -24.66
C GLU A 273 -11.04 8.14 -24.09
N SER A 274 -9.79 8.15 -23.62
CA SER A 274 -9.12 6.97 -23.09
C SER A 274 -9.42 6.69 -21.62
N ASN A 275 -9.58 7.73 -20.78
CA ASN A 275 -9.59 7.55 -19.32
C ASN A 275 -10.96 7.76 -18.67
N TYR A 276 -11.89 8.48 -19.32
CA TYR A 276 -13.20 8.78 -18.71
C TYR A 276 -14.31 7.87 -19.25
N CYS A 277 -15.14 7.42 -18.32
CA CYS A 277 -16.34 6.65 -18.61
C CYS A 277 -17.56 7.56 -18.64
N SER A 278 -18.48 7.33 -19.57
CA SER A 278 -19.80 7.97 -19.53
C SER A 278 -20.66 7.32 -18.43
N GLU A 279 -21.74 7.98 -18.02
CA GLU A 279 -22.68 7.44 -17.02
C GLU A 279 -23.29 6.10 -17.49
N GLU A 280 -23.62 6.01 -18.78
CA GLU A 280 -24.19 4.80 -19.38
C GLU A 280 -23.18 3.63 -19.41
N GLU A 281 -21.93 3.89 -19.82
CA GLU A 281 -20.86 2.88 -19.79
C GLU A 281 -20.55 2.43 -18.35
N ALA A 282 -20.48 3.38 -17.41
CA ALA A 282 -20.27 3.08 -16.00
C ALA A 282 -21.39 2.18 -15.45
N HIS A 283 -22.62 2.52 -15.75
CA HIS A 283 -23.81 1.75 -15.35
C HIS A 283 -23.78 0.33 -15.91
N ASN A 284 -23.45 0.19 -17.19
CA ASN A 284 -23.35 -1.11 -17.85
C ASN A 284 -22.22 -1.97 -17.24
N ASN A 285 -21.03 -1.39 -17.06
CA ASN A 285 -19.88 -2.12 -16.54
C ASN A 285 -20.07 -2.54 -15.08
N ILE A 286 -20.64 -1.68 -14.22
CA ILE A 286 -21.00 -2.04 -12.85
C ILE A 286 -22.11 -3.08 -12.83
N GLY A 287 -23.12 -2.97 -13.72
CA GLY A 287 -24.23 -3.93 -13.83
C GLY A 287 -23.75 -5.35 -14.13
N LYS A 288 -22.75 -5.50 -14.99
CA LYS A 288 -22.15 -6.81 -15.34
C LYS A 288 -21.51 -7.53 -14.14
N ILE A 289 -21.06 -6.81 -13.13
CA ILE A 289 -20.55 -7.44 -11.89
C ILE A 289 -21.61 -8.38 -11.30
N ARG A 290 -22.88 -7.98 -11.27
CA ARG A 290 -23.96 -8.82 -10.77
C ARG A 290 -24.14 -10.10 -11.59
N GLU A 291 -24.03 -9.99 -12.94
CA GLU A 291 -24.20 -11.14 -13.84
C GLU A 291 -23.10 -12.17 -13.63
N ILE A 292 -21.86 -11.73 -13.34
CA ILE A 292 -20.72 -12.63 -13.10
C ILE A 292 -20.92 -13.47 -11.85
N TYR A 293 -21.54 -12.93 -10.81
CA TYR A 293 -21.78 -13.67 -9.56
C TYR A 293 -23.06 -14.53 -9.62
N SER A 294 -23.73 -14.65 -10.79
CA SER A 294 -24.86 -15.54 -10.96
C SER A 294 -24.50 -17.00 -10.68
N GLU A 295 -25.49 -17.80 -10.30
CA GLU A 295 -25.33 -19.19 -9.87
C GLU A 295 -24.51 -20.02 -10.86
N GLU A 296 -24.76 -19.85 -12.17
CA GLU A 296 -24.13 -20.61 -13.26
C GLU A 296 -22.60 -20.42 -13.37
N ASN A 297 -22.03 -19.36 -12.78
CA ASN A 297 -20.60 -19.05 -12.85
C ASN A 297 -19.79 -19.62 -11.67
N TRP A 298 -20.46 -20.26 -10.71
CA TRP A 298 -19.78 -20.89 -9.58
C TRP A 298 -19.35 -22.33 -9.91
N PRO A 299 -18.24 -22.84 -9.35
CA PRO A 299 -17.79 -24.21 -9.57
C PRO A 299 -18.82 -25.24 -9.09
N ASN A 300 -18.92 -26.37 -9.78
CA ASN A 300 -19.85 -27.46 -9.44
C ASN A 300 -19.71 -27.94 -8.00
N ASP A 301 -18.46 -28.00 -7.48
CA ASP A 301 -18.20 -28.40 -6.09
C ASP A 301 -18.91 -27.49 -5.07
N ILE A 302 -19.07 -26.21 -5.39
CA ILE A 302 -19.84 -25.27 -4.56
C ILE A 302 -21.33 -25.48 -4.79
N LEU A 303 -21.77 -25.62 -6.04
CA LEU A 303 -23.19 -25.79 -6.39
C LEU A 303 -23.76 -27.10 -5.87
N ASP A 304 -22.95 -28.14 -5.72
CA ASP A 304 -23.41 -29.45 -5.15
C ASP A 304 -23.71 -29.34 -3.64
N ILE A 305 -23.04 -28.40 -2.94
CA ILE A 305 -23.13 -28.24 -1.48
C ILE A 305 -24.05 -27.06 -1.09
N PHE A 306 -24.12 -26.01 -1.92
CA PHE A 306 -24.86 -24.78 -1.59
C PHE A 306 -25.87 -24.39 -2.64
N ASP A 307 -26.99 -23.81 -2.20
CA ASP A 307 -27.88 -22.98 -3.01
C ASP A 307 -27.38 -21.53 -2.94
N ILE A 308 -27.22 -20.86 -4.08
CA ILE A 308 -26.73 -19.52 -4.17
C ILE A 308 -27.87 -18.53 -4.35
N GLU A 309 -27.92 -17.53 -3.48
CA GLU A 309 -28.90 -16.44 -3.54
C GLU A 309 -28.20 -15.09 -3.61
N ILE A 310 -28.54 -14.25 -4.60
CA ILE A 310 -28.02 -12.90 -4.75
C ILE A 310 -29.05 -11.90 -4.22
N ILE A 311 -28.62 -11.05 -3.27
CA ILE A 311 -29.47 -10.04 -2.65
C ILE A 311 -28.84 -8.66 -2.83
N GLU A 312 -29.64 -7.69 -3.27
CA GLU A 312 -29.24 -6.28 -3.30
C GLU A 312 -29.64 -5.61 -1.99
N LEU A 313 -28.67 -4.98 -1.32
CA LEU A 313 -28.93 -4.17 -0.15
C LEU A 313 -29.01 -2.69 -0.56
N SER A 314 -30.19 -2.10 -0.32
CA SER A 314 -30.47 -0.70 -0.69
C SER A 314 -30.18 0.31 0.44
N SER A 315 -30.20 -0.12 1.71
CA SER A 315 -30.28 0.79 2.84
C SER A 315 -29.16 0.69 3.89
N SER A 316 -28.38 -0.38 3.93
CA SER A 316 -27.27 -0.48 4.89
C SER A 316 -26.14 -1.38 4.37
N ILE A 317 -24.97 -0.82 4.20
CA ILE A 317 -23.77 -1.56 3.81
C ILE A 317 -23.08 -2.03 5.10
N PRO A 318 -22.90 -3.35 5.29
CA PRO A 318 -22.22 -3.86 6.49
C PRO A 318 -20.81 -3.27 6.65
N ASN A 319 -20.45 -2.89 7.86
CA ASN A 319 -19.12 -2.35 8.20
C ASN A 319 -18.59 -1.27 7.23
N SER A 320 -19.48 -0.39 6.76
CA SER A 320 -19.14 0.69 5.81
C SER A 320 -18.14 1.71 6.37
N LEU A 321 -17.87 1.71 7.68
CA LEU A 321 -16.83 2.54 8.30
C LEU A 321 -15.43 2.26 7.72
N ALA A 322 -15.13 1.01 7.36
CA ALA A 322 -13.85 0.69 6.72
C ALA A 322 -13.76 1.30 5.31
N ILE A 323 -14.88 1.29 4.56
CA ILE A 323 -14.96 1.96 3.25
C ILE A 323 -14.81 3.47 3.40
N SER A 324 -15.48 4.08 4.41
CA SER A 324 -15.34 5.50 4.74
C SER A 324 -13.88 5.89 5.03
N LYS A 325 -13.18 5.11 5.85
CA LYS A 325 -11.76 5.34 6.13
C LYS A 325 -10.89 5.23 4.86
N TRP A 326 -11.21 4.26 4.01
CA TRP A 326 -10.51 4.10 2.74
C TRP A 326 -10.76 5.30 1.80
N LEU A 327 -12.00 5.82 1.73
CA LEU A 327 -12.32 7.05 0.99
C LEU A 327 -11.52 8.25 1.51
N ASP A 328 -11.41 8.38 2.83
CA ASP A 328 -10.61 9.43 3.46
C ASP A 328 -9.13 9.38 3.08
N SER A 329 -8.59 8.19 2.89
CA SER A 329 -7.20 7.96 2.45
C SER A 329 -7.03 8.12 0.93
N ASN A 330 -8.12 8.08 0.14
CA ASN A 330 -8.11 8.14 -1.33
C ASN A 330 -8.77 9.43 -1.87
N LYS A 331 -8.68 10.56 -1.18
CA LYS A 331 -9.31 11.84 -1.54
C LYS A 331 -8.83 12.46 -2.85
N ASN A 332 -7.73 11.96 -3.42
CA ASN A 332 -7.22 12.45 -4.71
C ASN A 332 -8.11 12.06 -5.90
N GLU A 333 -8.88 10.99 -5.77
CA GLU A 333 -9.93 10.62 -6.72
C GLU A 333 -11.30 10.99 -6.14
N LEU A 334 -12.13 11.62 -6.98
CA LEU A 334 -13.48 12.02 -6.59
C LEU A 334 -14.45 10.85 -6.81
N TYR A 335 -14.50 9.94 -5.84
CA TYR A 335 -15.48 8.87 -5.85
C TYR A 335 -16.90 9.39 -5.60
N PHE A 336 -17.88 8.81 -6.27
CA PHE A 336 -19.29 9.14 -6.11
C PHE A 336 -19.90 8.48 -4.87
N VAL A 337 -19.18 8.56 -3.76
CA VAL A 337 -19.58 8.04 -2.46
C VAL A 337 -19.07 8.99 -1.37
N GLU A 338 -19.93 9.34 -0.44
CA GLU A 338 -19.61 10.21 0.69
C GLU A 338 -19.90 9.51 2.02
N SER A 339 -19.15 9.88 3.06
CA SER A 339 -19.36 9.40 4.41
C SER A 339 -20.39 10.24 5.12
N GLU A 340 -21.42 9.60 5.67
CA GLU A 340 -22.46 10.26 6.45
C GLU A 340 -22.13 10.28 7.93
N TYR A 341 -22.21 11.46 8.55
CA TYR A 341 -22.00 11.67 9.97
C TYR A 341 -23.21 12.40 10.59
N ARG A 342 -23.60 11.95 11.79
CA ARG A 342 -24.59 12.64 12.62
C ARG A 342 -23.88 13.33 13.78
N THR A 343 -24.24 14.58 14.02
CA THR A 343 -23.80 15.31 15.22
C THR A 343 -24.64 14.87 16.43
N GLU A 344 -23.98 14.28 17.41
CA GLU A 344 -24.58 13.98 18.72
C GLU A 344 -24.07 14.95 19.78
N VAL A 345 -24.99 15.45 20.61
CA VAL A 345 -24.68 16.22 21.80
C VAL A 345 -24.61 15.25 22.99
N TYR A 346 -23.53 15.28 23.74
CA TYR A 346 -23.36 14.49 24.94
C TYR A 346 -22.80 15.34 26.07
N SER A 347 -23.13 14.98 27.31
CA SER A 347 -22.62 15.66 28.49
C SER A 347 -21.42 14.93 29.06
N GLU A 348 -20.35 15.66 29.32
CA GLU A 348 -19.13 15.14 29.93
C GLU A 348 -18.75 15.98 31.16
N LYS A 349 -18.41 15.29 32.26
CA LYS A 349 -17.91 15.94 33.45
C LYS A 349 -16.48 16.39 33.27
N THR A 350 -16.26 17.69 33.25
CA THR A 350 -14.95 18.29 33.02
C THR A 350 -14.62 19.28 34.15
N TYR A 351 -13.35 19.31 34.56
CA TYR A 351 -12.89 20.31 35.54
C TYR A 351 -12.74 21.67 34.85
N ILE A 352 -13.56 22.64 35.28
CA ILE A 352 -13.51 24.02 34.79
C ILE A 352 -12.72 24.87 35.79
N LYS A 353 -11.86 25.75 35.29
CA LYS A 353 -11.15 26.74 36.08
C LYS A 353 -12.11 27.82 36.52
N ILE A 354 -12.28 27.97 37.85
CA ILE A 354 -13.02 29.09 38.42
C ILE A 354 -12.09 30.10 39.09
N PRO A 355 -12.36 31.41 38.99
CA PRO A 355 -11.59 32.41 39.72
C PRO A 355 -11.70 32.14 41.24
N LYS A 356 -10.56 32.09 41.94
CA LYS A 356 -10.57 32.04 43.41
C LYS A 356 -11.36 33.23 43.95
N LYS A 357 -12.39 32.96 44.74
CA LYS A 357 -13.07 34.04 45.51
C LYS A 357 -12.02 34.65 46.45
N PRO A 358 -11.89 35.99 46.49
CA PRO A 358 -10.99 36.61 47.43
C PRO A 358 -11.44 36.24 48.86
N ASP A 359 -10.52 35.70 49.65
CA ASP A 359 -10.77 35.41 51.06
C ASP A 359 -11.00 36.73 51.77
N LEU A 360 -12.26 37.00 52.09
CA LEU A 360 -12.68 38.24 52.79
C LEU A 360 -12.25 38.28 54.27
N TYR A 361 -11.54 37.28 54.79
CA TYR A 361 -11.17 37.15 56.21
C TYR A 361 -9.69 37.04 56.52
N SER A 362 -8.78 37.38 55.63
CA SER A 362 -7.33 37.39 55.94
C SER A 362 -6.78 38.78 56.31
N HIS A 363 -7.49 39.51 57.17
CA HIS A 363 -6.90 40.65 57.90
C HIS A 363 -6.69 40.27 59.33
N GLN A 364 -5.74 39.43 59.61
CA GLN A 364 -5.11 39.34 60.92
C GLN A 364 -3.62 39.56 60.76
N TRP A 365 -3.14 40.68 61.23
CA TRP A 365 -1.73 41.05 61.26
C TRP A 365 -0.98 40.04 62.12
N ASP A 366 -0.05 39.33 61.57
CA ASP A 366 0.99 38.70 62.36
C ASP A 366 2.36 39.05 61.80
N VAL A 367 3.18 39.59 62.71
CA VAL A 367 4.50 40.06 62.41
C VAL A 367 5.48 38.92 62.65
N GLY A 368 6.15 38.54 61.62
CA GLY A 368 7.41 37.85 61.71
C GLY A 368 7.39 36.34 61.66
N THR A 369 7.69 35.83 60.51
CA THR A 369 8.60 34.70 60.36
C THR A 369 8.96 34.48 58.87
N LEU A 370 10.17 34.05 58.62
CA LEU A 370 10.80 33.74 57.34
C LEU A 370 10.08 32.64 56.49
N ALA A 371 8.86 32.26 56.88
CA ALA A 371 8.04 31.28 56.18
C ALA A 371 7.24 31.86 54.98
N SER A 372 7.20 33.19 54.82
CA SER A 372 6.40 33.83 53.75
C SER A 372 7.00 33.72 52.33
N ARG A 373 8.17 33.11 52.18
CA ARG A 373 8.77 32.89 50.86
C ARG A 373 8.29 31.61 50.13
N PHE A 374 7.53 30.76 50.80
CA PHE A 374 7.02 29.49 50.16
C PHE A 374 5.56 29.54 49.70
N VAL A 375 4.86 30.66 49.86
CA VAL A 375 3.41 30.79 49.52
C VAL A 375 3.19 31.28 48.07
N HIS A 376 4.22 31.35 47.24
CA HIS A 376 4.10 31.91 45.86
C HIS A 376 3.73 30.92 44.77
N ASN A 377 3.34 29.69 45.12
CA ASN A 377 2.94 28.69 44.13
C ASN A 377 1.56 28.05 44.39
N GLN A 378 0.64 28.82 45.00
CA GLN A 378 -0.76 28.35 44.99
C GLN A 378 -1.35 28.58 43.58
N PRO A 379 -2.05 27.57 43.01
CA PRO A 379 -2.71 27.74 41.73
C PRO A 379 -3.69 28.90 41.78
N LYS A 380 -3.62 29.82 40.82
CA LYS A 380 -4.48 31.04 40.77
C LYS A 380 -5.95 30.70 40.51
N HIS A 381 -6.31 29.43 40.35
CA HIS A 381 -7.65 28.98 40.01
C HIS A 381 -8.01 27.76 40.83
N ASP A 382 -9.22 27.69 41.27
CA ASP A 382 -9.84 26.47 41.76
C ASP A 382 -10.49 25.74 40.59
N TYR A 383 -10.72 24.45 40.71
CA TYR A 383 -11.33 23.63 39.68
C TYR A 383 -12.63 23.04 40.23
N GLU A 384 -13.69 23.19 39.48
CA GLU A 384 -15.00 22.60 39.80
C GLU A 384 -15.40 21.62 38.73
N LEU A 385 -15.96 20.49 39.13
CA LEU A 385 -16.46 19.48 38.20
C LEU A 385 -17.84 19.94 37.72
N GLN A 386 -17.93 20.26 36.42
CA GLN A 386 -19.20 20.66 35.80
C GLN A 386 -19.52 19.79 34.61
N ASP A 387 -20.81 19.57 34.36
CA ASP A 387 -21.31 18.91 33.17
C ASP A 387 -21.21 19.91 31.99
N VAL A 388 -20.39 19.60 31.02
CA VAL A 388 -20.20 20.40 29.79
C VAL A 388 -20.79 19.65 28.63
N GLU A 389 -21.69 20.29 27.92
CA GLU A 389 -22.19 19.75 26.64
C GLU A 389 -21.09 19.82 25.59
N LYS A 390 -20.80 18.67 24.98
CA LYS A 390 -19.89 18.54 23.86
C LYS A 390 -20.62 17.92 22.68
N THR A 391 -20.11 18.18 21.48
CA THR A 391 -20.61 17.55 20.26
C THR A 391 -19.57 16.57 19.74
N ARG A 392 -20.04 15.44 19.20
CA ARG A 392 -19.22 14.49 18.47
C ARG A 392 -19.88 14.13 17.16
N GLN A 393 -19.06 13.85 16.15
CA GLN A 393 -19.54 13.27 14.90
C GLN A 393 -19.60 11.75 15.06
N VAL A 394 -20.76 11.18 14.82
CA VAL A 394 -20.98 9.73 14.85
C VAL A 394 -21.26 9.26 13.43
N PHE A 395 -20.43 8.34 12.96
CA PHE A 395 -20.58 7.75 11.63
C PHE A 395 -21.92 7.00 11.52
N GLN A 396 -22.67 7.28 10.44
CA GLN A 396 -23.96 6.66 10.15
C GLN A 396 -23.88 5.65 9.02
N GLY A 397 -23.03 5.91 8.03
CA GLY A 397 -22.91 5.08 6.84
C GLY A 397 -22.16 5.77 5.71
N ILE A 398 -22.28 5.22 4.53
CA ILE A 398 -21.84 5.84 3.27
C ILE A 398 -23.03 6.03 2.34
N GLU A 399 -23.07 7.14 1.61
CA GLU A 399 -24.09 7.45 0.62
C GLU A 399 -23.48 7.59 -0.77
N PHE A 400 -24.14 7.01 -1.77
CA PHE A 400 -23.75 7.16 -3.18
C PHE A 400 -24.36 8.45 -3.73
N THR A 401 -23.52 9.34 -4.23
CA THR A 401 -23.92 10.64 -4.82
C THR A 401 -24.29 10.53 -6.29
N ALA A 402 -23.91 9.42 -6.97
CA ALA A 402 -24.31 9.15 -8.34
C ALA A 402 -25.19 7.90 -8.42
N THR A 403 -25.96 7.80 -9.49
CA THR A 403 -26.79 6.63 -9.79
C THR A 403 -25.92 5.41 -10.07
N THR A 404 -26.28 4.27 -9.50
CA THR A 404 -25.57 3.00 -9.69
C THR A 404 -26.58 1.86 -9.84
N PRO A 405 -26.27 0.80 -10.62
CA PRO A 405 -27.14 -0.37 -10.76
C PRO A 405 -27.46 -1.02 -9.42
N PHE A 406 -26.48 -1.05 -8.51
CA PHE A 406 -26.66 -1.50 -7.13
C PHE A 406 -25.62 -0.83 -6.22
N LYS A 407 -25.97 -0.65 -4.95
CA LYS A 407 -25.07 -0.10 -3.92
C LYS A 407 -24.25 -1.18 -3.24
N CYS A 408 -24.84 -2.31 -3.00
CA CYS A 408 -24.22 -3.46 -2.34
C CYS A 408 -24.89 -4.74 -2.78
N LEU A 409 -24.11 -5.75 -3.15
CA LEU A 409 -24.58 -7.11 -3.42
C LEU A 409 -24.13 -8.04 -2.29
N GLN A 410 -25.00 -8.96 -1.91
CA GLN A 410 -24.65 -10.12 -1.11
C GLN A 410 -24.91 -11.39 -1.90
N VAL A 411 -23.89 -12.22 -2.02
CA VAL A 411 -23.98 -13.59 -2.51
C VAL A 411 -24.04 -14.49 -1.28
N LYS A 412 -25.17 -15.11 -1.04
CA LYS A 412 -25.41 -15.99 0.09
C LYS A 412 -25.32 -17.44 -0.35
N PHE A 413 -24.49 -18.20 0.34
CA PHE A 413 -24.30 -19.63 0.16
C PHE A 413 -25.09 -20.36 1.26
N LYS A 414 -26.28 -20.89 0.90
CA LYS A 414 -27.15 -21.62 1.81
C LYS A 414 -26.83 -23.11 1.69
N PRO A 415 -26.34 -23.78 2.77
CA PRO A 415 -25.93 -25.15 2.67
C PRO A 415 -27.14 -26.08 2.48
N LYS A 416 -27.02 -27.05 1.56
CA LYS A 416 -27.96 -28.14 1.37
C LYS A 416 -27.89 -29.18 2.50
N TYR A 417 -26.77 -29.17 3.24
CA TYR A 417 -26.49 -30.12 4.35
C TYR A 417 -26.37 -29.36 5.67
N LYS A 418 -27.13 -29.82 6.68
CA LYS A 418 -27.19 -29.18 8.02
C LYS A 418 -25.86 -29.17 8.79
N SER A 419 -24.88 -29.95 8.36
CA SER A 419 -23.54 -30.00 8.95
C SER A 419 -22.59 -28.90 8.42
N VAL A 420 -23.01 -28.14 7.44
CA VAL A 420 -22.21 -27.09 6.79
C VAL A 420 -22.77 -25.72 7.17
N GLU A 421 -21.89 -24.76 7.42
CA GLU A 421 -22.27 -23.40 7.79
C GLU A 421 -22.71 -22.55 6.59
N ASN A 422 -23.37 -21.44 6.86
CA ASN A 422 -23.72 -20.46 5.83
C ASN A 422 -22.53 -19.53 5.57
N TYR A 423 -22.33 -19.15 4.32
CA TYR A 423 -21.35 -18.14 3.94
C TYR A 423 -22.04 -16.97 3.25
N VAL A 424 -21.47 -15.79 3.40
CA VAL A 424 -21.92 -14.57 2.73
C VAL A 424 -20.73 -13.84 2.15
N MET A 425 -20.75 -13.58 0.85
CA MET A 425 -19.83 -12.67 0.20
C MET A 425 -20.55 -11.35 -0.04
N THR A 426 -19.98 -10.26 0.44
CA THR A 426 -20.50 -8.90 0.25
C THR A 426 -19.63 -8.15 -0.75
N ILE A 427 -20.23 -7.45 -1.71
CA ILE A 427 -19.58 -6.71 -2.78
C ILE A 427 -20.12 -5.28 -2.81
N VAL A 428 -19.23 -4.27 -2.77
CA VAL A 428 -19.59 -2.85 -2.86
C VAL A 428 -18.75 -2.20 -3.96
N PRO A 429 -19.38 -1.70 -5.05
CA PRO A 429 -18.68 -0.99 -6.13
C PRO A 429 -18.61 0.49 -5.79
N VAL A 430 -17.46 0.99 -5.39
CA VAL A 430 -17.19 2.41 -5.19
C VAL A 430 -16.51 2.95 -6.43
N PHE A 431 -17.07 3.95 -7.10
CA PHE A 431 -16.59 4.38 -8.40
C PHE A 431 -16.48 5.90 -8.54
N SER A 432 -15.62 6.32 -9.47
CA SER A 432 -15.45 7.68 -9.96
C SER A 432 -15.73 7.71 -11.47
N ARG A 433 -15.36 8.79 -12.14
CA ARG A 433 -15.42 8.83 -13.62
C ARG A 433 -14.37 7.98 -14.31
N LYS A 434 -13.33 7.51 -13.59
CA LYS A 434 -12.17 6.79 -14.14
C LYS A 434 -11.99 5.43 -13.53
N GLU A 435 -12.17 5.35 -12.22
CA GLU A 435 -11.80 4.18 -11.42
C GLU A 435 -13.03 3.52 -10.82
N LEU A 436 -12.94 2.21 -10.67
CA LEU A 436 -13.85 1.37 -9.91
C LEU A 436 -13.06 0.63 -8.83
N ALA A 437 -13.37 0.89 -7.57
CA ALA A 437 -12.86 0.15 -6.42
C ALA A 437 -13.91 -0.89 -6.00
N ILE A 438 -13.62 -2.16 -6.25
CA ILE A 438 -14.50 -3.27 -5.89
C ILE A 438 -14.13 -3.75 -4.51
N PHE A 439 -14.94 -3.43 -3.52
CA PHE A 439 -14.81 -3.94 -2.15
C PHE A 439 -15.48 -5.30 -2.05
N THR A 440 -14.77 -6.28 -1.51
CA THR A 440 -15.30 -7.62 -1.27
C THR A 440 -14.95 -8.10 0.12
N ALA A 441 -15.91 -8.76 0.79
CA ALA A 441 -15.68 -9.44 2.06
C ALA A 441 -16.43 -10.77 2.04
N THR A 442 -15.81 -11.82 2.57
CA THR A 442 -16.42 -13.15 2.69
C THR A 442 -16.43 -13.58 4.14
N GLU A 443 -17.58 -13.97 4.65
CA GLU A 443 -17.80 -14.22 6.07
C GLU A 443 -18.54 -15.53 6.26
N VAL A 444 -18.20 -16.22 7.35
CA VAL A 444 -18.90 -17.42 7.83
C VAL A 444 -19.97 -17.00 8.81
N LEU A 445 -21.20 -17.49 8.63
CA LEU A 445 -22.31 -17.30 9.56
C LEU A 445 -22.50 -18.59 10.37
N ALA A 446 -21.88 -18.66 11.54
CA ALA A 446 -22.02 -19.81 12.44
C ALA A 446 -23.44 -19.89 13.01
N PHE A 447 -23.95 -21.10 13.20
CA PHE A 447 -25.24 -21.34 13.83
C PHE A 447 -25.15 -21.04 15.34
N VAL A 448 -26.00 -20.14 15.83
CA VAL A 448 -26.20 -19.85 17.28
C VAL A 448 -27.39 -20.59 17.84
N ALA A 449 -28.30 -21.10 16.99
CA ALA A 449 -29.44 -21.93 17.31
C ALA A 449 -29.74 -22.85 16.14
N TRP A 450 -30.67 -23.83 16.31
CA TRP A 450 -30.96 -24.86 15.30
C TRP A 450 -31.26 -24.31 13.89
N ASP A 451 -31.86 -23.13 13.79
CA ASP A 451 -32.25 -22.52 12.52
C ASP A 451 -31.84 -21.05 12.43
N GLN A 452 -30.92 -20.60 13.29
CA GLN A 452 -30.46 -19.22 13.34
C GLN A 452 -28.94 -19.13 13.18
N ALA A 453 -28.49 -18.55 12.05
CA ALA A 453 -27.10 -18.19 11.83
C ALA A 453 -26.82 -16.81 12.45
N ASP A 454 -25.68 -16.66 13.12
CA ASP A 454 -25.27 -15.39 13.73
C ASP A 454 -24.76 -14.42 12.67
N LYS A 455 -24.85 -13.12 12.99
CA LYS A 455 -24.23 -12.10 12.15
C LYS A 455 -22.72 -12.12 12.37
N PRO A 456 -21.92 -11.95 11.31
CA PRO A 456 -20.46 -11.84 11.46
C PRO A 456 -20.11 -10.67 12.37
N LYS A 457 -19.14 -10.89 13.25
CA LYS A 457 -18.70 -9.87 14.23
C LYS A 457 -17.86 -8.77 13.60
N CYS A 458 -17.15 -9.07 12.52
CA CYS A 458 -16.24 -8.16 11.85
C CYS A 458 -16.16 -8.53 10.37
N THR A 459 -16.29 -7.51 9.51
CA THR A 459 -16.13 -7.65 8.07
C THR A 459 -14.71 -7.18 7.70
N GLU A 460 -13.91 -8.07 7.19
CA GLU A 460 -12.59 -7.73 6.62
C GLU A 460 -12.74 -7.47 5.12
N TRP A 461 -12.56 -6.20 4.72
CA TRP A 461 -12.69 -5.79 3.34
C TRP A 461 -11.38 -5.94 2.58
N LYS A 462 -11.48 -6.57 1.41
CA LYS A 462 -10.45 -6.53 0.37
C LYS A 462 -10.92 -5.60 -0.74
N VAL A 463 -10.03 -4.73 -1.24
CA VAL A 463 -10.35 -3.78 -2.30
C VAL A 463 -9.48 -4.04 -3.53
N HIS A 464 -10.10 -3.99 -4.71
CA HIS A 464 -9.42 -4.06 -6.00
C HIS A 464 -9.80 -2.84 -6.83
N LYS A 465 -8.81 -2.06 -7.23
CA LYS A 465 -8.98 -0.90 -8.12
C LYS A 465 -8.78 -1.34 -9.56
N VAL A 466 -9.68 -0.91 -10.42
CA VAL A 466 -9.60 -1.12 -11.87
C VAL A 466 -10.06 0.13 -12.59
N GLN A 467 -9.66 0.31 -13.85
CA GLN A 467 -10.24 1.37 -14.68
C GLN A 467 -11.70 1.03 -14.96
N LEU A 468 -12.60 1.97 -14.67
CA LEU A 468 -14.04 1.76 -14.84
C LEU A 468 -14.43 1.47 -16.30
N LYS A 469 -13.67 1.96 -17.27
CA LYS A 469 -13.86 1.74 -18.70
C LYS A 469 -13.40 0.35 -19.16
N ASN A 470 -12.51 -0.32 -18.43
CA ASN A 470 -11.98 -1.62 -18.81
C ASN A 470 -12.86 -2.76 -18.31
N GLU A 471 -13.87 -3.09 -19.12
CA GLU A 471 -14.81 -4.17 -18.84
C GLU A 471 -14.12 -5.52 -18.64
N SER A 472 -13.15 -5.87 -19.50
CA SER A 472 -12.45 -7.15 -19.41
C SER A 472 -11.75 -7.32 -18.08
N LEU A 473 -11.04 -6.28 -17.62
CA LEU A 473 -10.35 -6.31 -16.33
C LEU A 473 -11.32 -6.41 -15.14
N ILE A 474 -12.48 -5.73 -15.21
CA ILE A 474 -13.54 -5.86 -14.19
C ILE A 474 -14.01 -7.31 -14.11
N MET A 475 -14.27 -7.92 -15.28
CA MET A 475 -14.70 -9.33 -15.38
C MET A 475 -13.66 -10.28 -14.80
N ASP A 476 -12.37 -10.09 -15.12
CA ASP A 476 -11.29 -10.96 -14.66
C ASP A 476 -11.09 -10.88 -13.15
N VAL A 477 -11.14 -9.67 -12.58
CA VAL A 477 -11.10 -9.49 -11.12
C VAL A 477 -12.25 -10.21 -10.43
N CYS A 478 -13.47 -10.12 -10.98
CA CYS A 478 -14.62 -10.80 -10.40
C CYS A 478 -14.52 -12.33 -10.53
N LYS A 479 -14.07 -12.87 -11.65
CA LYS A 479 -13.82 -14.31 -11.84
C LYS A 479 -12.73 -14.84 -10.91
N LYS A 480 -11.61 -14.12 -10.78
CA LYS A 480 -10.58 -14.45 -9.80
C LYS A 480 -11.15 -14.51 -8.39
N LYS A 481 -12.04 -13.59 -8.06
CA LYS A 481 -12.68 -13.55 -6.74
C LYS A 481 -13.63 -14.73 -6.51
N ILE A 482 -14.36 -15.20 -7.52
CA ILE A 482 -15.15 -16.44 -7.44
C ILE A 482 -14.24 -17.62 -7.08
N ALA A 483 -13.09 -17.76 -7.74
CA ALA A 483 -12.14 -18.84 -7.47
C ALA A 483 -11.58 -18.76 -6.03
N GLU A 484 -11.17 -17.56 -5.56
CA GLU A 484 -10.69 -17.34 -4.20
C GLU A 484 -11.74 -17.71 -3.14
N VAL A 485 -12.97 -17.26 -3.31
CA VAL A 485 -14.08 -17.55 -2.38
C VAL A 485 -14.44 -19.02 -2.39
N SER A 486 -14.45 -19.66 -3.55
CA SER A 486 -14.69 -21.10 -3.66
C SER A 486 -13.63 -21.90 -2.92
N LEU A 487 -12.34 -21.53 -3.07
CA LEU A 487 -11.24 -22.16 -2.35
C LEU A 487 -11.35 -21.94 -0.83
N PHE A 488 -11.67 -20.72 -0.41
CA PHE A 488 -11.88 -20.39 1.01
C PHE A 488 -12.99 -21.26 1.61
N ILE A 489 -14.19 -21.32 0.98
CA ILE A 489 -15.32 -22.10 1.46
C ILE A 489 -14.95 -23.60 1.52
N THR A 490 -14.36 -24.13 0.45
CA THR A 490 -13.96 -25.55 0.42
C THR A 490 -12.96 -25.90 1.51
N SER A 491 -11.93 -25.05 1.71
CA SER A 491 -10.93 -25.24 2.75
C SER A 491 -11.53 -25.18 4.15
N ASP A 492 -12.41 -24.23 4.41
CA ASP A 492 -13.08 -24.07 5.70
C ASP A 492 -13.99 -25.26 6.02
N VAL A 493 -14.82 -25.69 5.05
CA VAL A 493 -15.68 -26.89 5.18
C VAL A 493 -14.82 -28.13 5.46
N MET A 494 -13.74 -28.37 4.69
CA MET A 494 -12.85 -29.52 4.87
C MET A 494 -12.15 -29.50 6.22
N SER A 495 -11.83 -28.35 6.76
CA SER A 495 -11.19 -28.21 8.07
C SER A 495 -12.10 -28.65 9.23
N LYS A 496 -13.42 -28.48 9.06
CA LYS A 496 -14.47 -28.76 10.06
C LYS A 496 -15.02 -30.18 9.98
N LEU A 497 -14.77 -30.88 8.87
CA LEU A 497 -15.17 -32.29 8.69
C LEU A 497 -14.15 -33.29 9.24
N LYS A 498 -12.99 -32.82 9.65
CA LYS A 498 -11.96 -33.62 10.33
C LYS A 498 -12.18 -33.60 11.83
#